data_d684ce9cd8c7313d18c0bf976cf14c7c
#
_entry.id   d684ce9cd8c7313d18c0bf976cf14c7c
#
_cell.length_a   1.000
_cell.length_b   1.000
_cell.length_c   1.000
_cell.angle_alpha   90.00
_cell.angle_beta   90.00
_cell.angle_gamma   90.00
#
_symmetry.space_group_name_H-M   'P 1'
#
loop_
_entity.id
_entity.type
_entity.pdbx_description
1 polymer ?
#
loop_
_entity_poly.entity_id
_entity_poly.type
_entity_poly.pdbx_seq_one_letter_code
_entity_poly.pdbx_strand_id
1 'polypeptide(L)'
;METIYTKRESLIKNIEKYYYFCKVKSSIMVKLEEIKKPIEKEINCFESEFKESFKASSELLNNINQYILNKRGKGIRPILTLLAAKAYGEINETTIKSAISLEMLHTASLIHDDVVDETLERRGQKSVNAVWNNKISILAGDYLLSQSILKIAETKSFDILSQITRLGKEVSEGELMQAENANSGKISEEKYFEVIKKKTACLFATCTYAGAKSVNANEEDIEKIKRFGEIYGICFQIRDDIFDYIGDEKEIGKPTGNDISEGKITLPLIYALNSCSKEEKEDKIKVINNKEFTPENIKKLIQFAIEKGGIKYAENKMEELKKEAYNTIKDIKNQEIRETLEKIINHTITRNK
;
A
#
# COMPACT_ATOMS: atom_id res chain seq x y z
N MET A 1 -8.01 -34.81 -28.52
CA MET A 1 -8.94 -33.65 -28.50
C MET A 1 -9.79 -33.56 -27.24
N GLU A 2 -10.31 -34.66 -26.70
CA GLU A 2 -11.12 -34.66 -25.43
C GLU A 2 -10.39 -34.13 -24.18
N THR A 3 -9.08 -34.35 -24.07
CA THR A 3 -8.32 -33.93 -22.87
C THR A 3 -8.11 -32.41 -22.77
N ILE A 4 -8.16 -31.68 -23.88
CA ILE A 4 -8.03 -30.22 -23.92
C ILE A 4 -9.37 -29.56 -23.58
N TYR A 5 -10.48 -30.13 -23.99
CA TYR A 5 -11.84 -29.63 -23.70
C TYR A 5 -12.16 -29.76 -22.20
N THR A 6 -11.86 -30.93 -21.59
CA THR A 6 -12.10 -31.15 -20.14
C THR A 6 -11.24 -30.24 -19.25
N LYS A 7 -10.00 -29.97 -19.63
CA LYS A 7 -9.15 -28.98 -18.92
C LYS A 7 -9.69 -27.56 -19.03
N ARG A 8 -10.22 -27.19 -20.19
CA ARG A 8 -10.80 -25.86 -20.44
C ARG A 8 -12.10 -25.65 -19.65
N GLU A 9 -12.97 -26.65 -19.59
CA GLU A 9 -14.19 -26.60 -18.75
C GLU A 9 -13.89 -26.58 -17.24
N SER A 10 -12.87 -27.32 -16.79
CA SER A 10 -12.43 -27.27 -15.40
C SER A 10 -11.85 -25.89 -15.03
N LEU A 11 -11.12 -25.27 -15.96
CA LEU A 11 -10.55 -23.92 -15.78
C LEU A 11 -11.67 -22.87 -15.72
N ILE A 12 -12.65 -22.94 -16.62
CA ILE A 12 -13.81 -22.04 -16.65
C ILE A 12 -14.64 -22.21 -15.37
N LYS A 13 -14.90 -23.43 -14.91
CA LYS A 13 -15.60 -23.71 -13.65
C LYS A 13 -14.85 -23.18 -12.43
N ASN A 14 -13.51 -23.26 -12.43
CA ASN A 14 -12.69 -22.71 -11.36
C ASN A 14 -12.70 -21.17 -11.37
N ILE A 15 -12.66 -20.55 -12.54
CA ILE A 15 -12.79 -19.09 -12.71
C ILE A 15 -14.19 -18.64 -12.31
N GLU A 16 -15.25 -19.32 -12.74
CA GLU A 16 -16.64 -19.00 -12.33
C GLU A 16 -16.86 -19.20 -10.83
N LYS A 17 -16.29 -20.24 -10.24
CA LYS A 17 -16.33 -20.49 -8.79
C LYS A 17 -15.55 -19.42 -8.02
N TYR A 18 -14.45 -18.93 -8.58
CA TYR A 18 -13.68 -17.82 -8.03
C TYR A 18 -14.46 -16.50 -8.14
N TYR A 19 -15.07 -16.22 -9.29
CA TYR A 19 -15.98 -15.07 -9.50
C TYR A 19 -17.20 -15.13 -8.59
N TYR A 20 -17.81 -16.30 -8.39
CA TYR A 20 -18.93 -16.49 -7.46
C TYR A 20 -18.48 -16.26 -6.01
N PHE A 21 -17.29 -16.72 -5.62
CA PHE A 21 -16.72 -16.49 -4.30
C PHE A 21 -16.41 -15.01 -4.07
N CYS A 22 -15.91 -14.30 -5.08
CA CYS A 22 -15.70 -12.86 -5.07
C CYS A 22 -17.03 -12.10 -4.95
N LYS A 23 -18.06 -12.52 -5.66
CA LYS A 23 -19.40 -11.91 -5.63
C LYS A 23 -20.12 -12.10 -4.28
N VAL A 24 -19.97 -13.24 -3.63
CA VAL A 24 -20.50 -13.49 -2.28
C VAL A 24 -19.74 -12.68 -1.22
N LYS A 25 -18.43 -12.48 -1.38
CA LYS A 25 -17.65 -11.56 -0.53
C LYS A 25 -18.04 -10.07 -0.72
N SER A 26 -18.57 -9.67 -1.87
CA SER A 26 -18.97 -8.26 -2.13
C SER A 26 -20.16 -7.78 -1.27
N SER A 27 -20.91 -8.68 -0.66
CA SER A 27 -22.01 -8.32 0.27
C SER A 27 -21.53 -7.90 1.66
N ILE A 28 -20.23 -8.03 1.97
CA ILE A 28 -19.60 -7.69 3.27
C ILE A 28 -18.61 -6.51 3.11
N MET A 29 -18.62 -5.81 1.98
CA MET A 29 -17.74 -4.64 1.81
C MET A 29 -18.18 -3.52 2.75
N VAL A 30 -17.41 -3.32 3.82
CA VAL A 30 -17.53 -2.15 4.70
C VAL A 30 -17.26 -0.90 3.87
N LYS A 31 -18.22 0.02 3.84
CA LYS A 31 -18.02 1.31 3.15
C LYS A 31 -17.01 2.13 3.93
N LEU A 32 -16.15 2.86 3.22
CA LEU A 32 -15.13 3.73 3.84
C LEU A 32 -15.76 4.80 4.76
N GLU A 33 -16.99 5.22 4.46
CA GLU A 33 -17.78 6.12 5.31
C GLU A 33 -18.06 5.53 6.70
N GLU A 34 -18.28 4.22 6.82
CA GLU A 34 -18.49 3.57 8.13
C GLU A 34 -17.20 3.57 8.96
N ILE A 35 -16.04 3.44 8.30
CA ILE A 35 -14.73 3.50 8.96
C ILE A 35 -14.44 4.92 9.46
N LYS A 36 -14.88 5.96 8.73
CA LYS A 36 -14.67 7.37 9.11
C LYS A 36 -15.60 7.85 10.20
N LYS A 37 -16.76 7.23 10.37
CA LYS A 37 -17.80 7.68 11.29
C LYS A 37 -17.31 7.99 12.72
N PRO A 38 -16.51 7.14 13.39
CA PRO A 38 -16.04 7.40 14.75
C PRO A 38 -15.08 8.59 14.89
N ILE A 39 -14.54 9.10 13.78
CA ILE A 39 -13.54 10.17 13.69
C ILE A 39 -13.96 11.26 12.70
N GLU A 40 -15.26 11.41 12.42
CA GLU A 40 -15.77 12.30 11.37
C GLU A 40 -15.38 13.75 11.61
N LYS A 41 -15.49 14.23 12.85
CA LYS A 41 -15.12 15.60 13.23
C LYS A 41 -13.63 15.84 13.01
N GLU A 42 -12.81 14.92 13.42
CA GLU A 42 -11.35 15.02 13.36
C GLU A 42 -10.83 14.86 11.92
N ILE A 43 -11.49 14.04 11.10
CA ILE A 43 -11.20 13.95 9.67
C ILE A 43 -11.51 15.27 8.96
N ASN A 44 -12.61 15.94 9.30
CA ASN A 44 -12.96 17.24 8.72
C ASN A 44 -11.95 18.32 9.11
N CYS A 45 -11.49 18.31 10.37
CA CYS A 45 -10.42 19.17 10.84
C CYS A 45 -9.12 18.93 10.06
N PHE A 46 -8.70 17.68 9.96
CA PHE A 46 -7.54 17.27 9.16
C PHE A 46 -7.65 17.74 7.70
N GLU A 47 -8.78 17.52 7.04
CA GLU A 47 -8.99 17.92 5.64
C GLU A 47 -8.86 19.44 5.42
N SER A 48 -9.37 20.23 6.36
CA SER A 48 -9.24 21.69 6.34
C SER A 48 -7.79 22.14 6.48
N GLU A 49 -7.10 21.64 7.51
CA GLU A 49 -5.72 22.01 7.81
C GLU A 49 -4.73 21.46 6.76
N PHE A 50 -5.01 20.29 6.21
CA PHE A 50 -4.21 19.71 5.14
C PHE A 50 -4.24 20.58 3.89
N LYS A 51 -5.41 21.03 3.45
CA LYS A 51 -5.55 21.97 2.31
C LYS A 51 -4.81 23.29 2.56
N GLU A 52 -4.92 23.82 3.77
CA GLU A 52 -4.23 25.06 4.15
C GLU A 52 -2.70 24.89 4.08
N SER A 53 -2.19 23.73 4.45
CA SER A 53 -0.76 23.42 4.44
C SER A 53 -0.15 23.35 3.02
N PHE A 54 -0.96 23.35 1.96
CA PHE A 54 -0.52 23.41 0.56
C PHE A 54 -0.43 24.83 -0.01
N LYS A 55 -0.77 25.86 0.75
CA LYS A 55 -0.59 27.24 0.30
C LYS A 55 0.89 27.60 0.24
N ALA A 56 1.31 28.22 -0.85
CA ALA A 56 2.68 28.64 -1.08
C ALA A 56 2.74 30.07 -1.64
N SER A 57 3.88 30.73 -1.52
CA SER A 57 4.08 32.10 -2.02
C SER A 57 4.30 32.15 -3.53
N SER A 58 4.82 31.08 -4.13
CA SER A 58 5.05 30.98 -5.58
C SER A 58 3.77 30.59 -6.31
N GLU A 59 3.41 31.33 -7.36
CA GLU A 59 2.25 31.04 -8.21
C GLU A 59 2.37 29.65 -8.86
N LEU A 60 3.55 29.33 -9.41
CA LEU A 60 3.80 27.99 -10.00
C LEU A 60 3.56 26.88 -8.98
N LEU A 61 4.11 27.04 -7.77
CA LEU A 61 3.97 26.04 -6.71
C LEU A 61 2.52 25.92 -6.24
N ASN A 62 1.77 27.02 -6.14
CA ASN A 62 0.34 26.97 -5.85
C ASN A 62 -0.44 26.23 -6.91
N ASN A 63 -0.14 26.43 -8.20
CA ASN A 63 -0.78 25.71 -9.30
C ASN A 63 -0.51 24.20 -9.22
N ILE A 64 0.73 23.81 -8.94
CA ILE A 64 1.10 22.39 -8.75
C ILE A 64 0.38 21.81 -7.53
N ASN A 65 0.38 22.51 -6.41
CA ASN A 65 -0.28 22.08 -5.18
C ASN A 65 -1.79 21.89 -5.37
N GLN A 66 -2.47 22.82 -6.06
CA GLN A 66 -3.90 22.67 -6.40
C GLN A 66 -4.13 21.47 -7.31
N TYR A 67 -3.26 21.24 -8.29
CA TYR A 67 -3.34 20.08 -9.17
C TYR A 67 -3.25 18.75 -8.39
N ILE A 68 -2.32 18.65 -7.44
CA ILE A 68 -2.15 17.50 -6.55
C ILE A 68 -3.39 17.29 -5.69
N LEU A 69 -3.95 18.35 -5.13
CA LEU A 69 -5.14 18.29 -4.27
C LEU A 69 -6.42 17.84 -5.00
N ASN A 70 -6.53 18.07 -6.32
CA ASN A 70 -7.72 17.72 -7.10
C ASN A 70 -7.98 16.21 -7.20
N LYS A 71 -6.95 15.36 -7.11
CA LYS A 71 -7.06 13.90 -7.24
C LYS A 71 -6.37 13.15 -6.11
N ARG A 72 -6.80 13.43 -4.89
CA ARG A 72 -6.33 12.74 -3.69
C ARG A 72 -6.83 11.29 -3.62
N GLY A 73 -6.09 10.45 -2.91
CA GLY A 73 -6.50 9.09 -2.60
C GLY A 73 -7.58 9.01 -1.51
N LYS A 74 -7.86 7.81 -1.06
CA LYS A 74 -8.89 7.49 -0.06
C LYS A 74 -8.56 8.01 1.36
N GLY A 75 -7.35 8.54 1.60
CA GLY A 75 -6.93 9.09 2.88
C GLY A 75 -6.80 8.05 4.01
N ILE A 76 -6.38 6.83 3.68
CA ILE A 76 -6.27 5.73 4.65
C ILE A 76 -5.23 6.02 5.73
N ARG A 77 -4.13 6.71 5.39
CA ARG A 77 -3.06 7.05 6.33
C ARG A 77 -3.51 7.99 7.43
N PRO A 78 -4.11 9.16 7.13
CA PRO A 78 -4.70 10.00 8.16
C PRO A 78 -5.78 9.28 8.97
N ILE A 79 -6.64 8.45 8.35
CA ILE A 79 -7.63 7.65 9.08
C ILE A 79 -6.96 6.75 10.11
N LEU A 80 -5.91 6.02 9.75
CA LEU A 80 -5.18 5.14 10.67
C LEU A 80 -4.49 5.93 11.80
N THR A 81 -3.93 7.10 11.50
CA THR A 81 -3.32 7.97 12.53
C THR A 81 -4.36 8.43 13.54
N LEU A 82 -5.52 8.88 13.08
CA LEU A 82 -6.60 9.35 13.94
C LEU A 82 -7.24 8.22 14.75
N LEU A 83 -7.48 7.05 14.14
CA LEU A 83 -8.00 5.88 14.85
C LEU A 83 -7.03 5.38 15.91
N ALA A 84 -5.73 5.37 15.63
CA ALA A 84 -4.71 4.97 16.59
C ALA A 84 -4.64 5.94 17.78
N ALA A 85 -4.77 7.24 17.55
CA ALA A 85 -4.88 8.21 18.64
C ALA A 85 -6.17 7.99 19.47
N LYS A 86 -7.32 7.87 18.79
CA LYS A 86 -8.62 7.70 19.45
C LYS A 86 -8.75 6.38 20.24
N ALA A 87 -7.91 5.39 19.92
CA ALA A 87 -7.84 4.14 20.68
C ALA A 87 -7.32 4.32 22.11
N TYR A 88 -6.49 5.33 22.35
CA TYR A 88 -5.78 5.51 23.62
C TYR A 88 -5.98 6.87 24.28
N GLY A 89 -6.58 7.84 23.58
CA GLY A 89 -6.82 9.17 24.13
C GLY A 89 -7.64 10.07 23.21
N GLU A 90 -7.74 11.34 23.59
CA GLU A 90 -8.41 12.35 22.78
C GLU A 90 -7.46 12.91 21.73
N ILE A 91 -7.94 13.01 20.50
CA ILE A 91 -7.19 13.56 19.36
C ILE A 91 -6.89 15.05 19.63
N ASN A 92 -5.65 15.42 19.40
CA ASN A 92 -5.14 16.77 19.68
C ASN A 92 -4.39 17.35 18.46
N GLU A 93 -3.87 18.56 18.61
CA GLU A 93 -3.13 19.27 17.55
C GLU A 93 -1.91 18.46 17.05
N THR A 94 -1.18 17.79 17.95
CA THR A 94 -0.05 16.93 17.59
C THR A 94 -0.50 15.76 16.70
N THR A 95 -1.66 15.17 16.99
CA THR A 95 -2.24 14.11 16.16
C THR A 95 -2.55 14.62 14.75
N ILE A 96 -3.23 15.75 14.62
CA ILE A 96 -3.60 16.34 13.32
C ILE A 96 -2.35 16.69 12.53
N LYS A 97 -1.36 17.36 13.13
CA LYS A 97 -0.09 17.71 12.48
C LYS A 97 0.69 16.46 12.05
N SER A 98 0.68 15.39 12.84
CA SER A 98 1.29 14.12 12.48
C SER A 98 0.63 13.48 11.26
N ALA A 99 -0.71 13.48 11.21
CA ALA A 99 -1.47 12.97 10.08
C ALA A 99 -1.19 13.78 8.80
N ILE A 100 -1.10 15.13 8.90
CA ILE A 100 -0.75 16.01 7.80
C ILE A 100 0.67 15.73 7.30
N SER A 101 1.64 15.66 8.20
CA SER A 101 3.04 15.40 7.88
C SER A 101 3.19 14.08 7.11
N LEU A 102 2.58 12.99 7.60
CA LEU A 102 2.64 11.67 6.98
C LEU A 102 1.97 11.62 5.60
N GLU A 103 0.83 12.29 5.41
CA GLU A 103 0.17 12.36 4.11
C GLU A 103 0.94 13.24 3.11
N MET A 104 1.61 14.33 3.57
CA MET A 104 2.49 15.15 2.74
C MET A 104 3.74 14.37 2.32
N LEU A 105 4.39 13.67 3.26
CA LEU A 105 5.54 12.81 2.97
C LEU A 105 5.18 11.75 1.93
N HIS A 106 4.04 11.07 2.11
CA HIS A 106 3.56 10.11 1.12
C HIS A 106 3.27 10.75 -0.24
N THR A 107 2.69 11.96 -0.26
CA THR A 107 2.44 12.67 -1.53
C THR A 107 3.75 13.03 -2.22
N ALA A 108 4.76 13.46 -1.47
CA ALA A 108 6.10 13.74 -1.98
C ALA A 108 6.74 12.47 -2.59
N SER A 109 6.68 11.33 -1.87
CA SER A 109 7.21 10.07 -2.39
C SER A 109 6.55 9.65 -3.70
N LEU A 110 5.22 9.78 -3.81
CA LEU A 110 4.51 9.46 -5.05
C LEU A 110 4.94 10.33 -6.25
N ILE A 111 5.27 11.62 -6.01
CA ILE A 111 5.75 12.52 -7.06
C ILE A 111 7.16 12.12 -7.50
N HIS A 112 8.02 11.73 -6.58
CA HIS A 112 9.36 11.23 -6.89
C HIS A 112 9.29 9.88 -7.61
N ASP A 113 8.44 8.96 -7.16
CA ASP A 113 8.22 7.67 -7.80
C ASP A 113 7.74 7.82 -9.25
N ASP A 114 6.81 8.77 -9.52
CA ASP A 114 6.35 9.03 -10.87
C ASP A 114 7.49 9.46 -11.83
N VAL A 115 8.51 10.13 -11.29
CA VAL A 115 9.71 10.50 -12.07
C VAL A 115 10.64 9.31 -12.26
N VAL A 116 10.86 8.51 -11.21
CA VAL A 116 11.75 7.34 -11.24
C VAL A 116 11.19 6.24 -12.15
N ASP A 117 9.89 5.98 -12.05
CA ASP A 117 9.17 4.95 -12.82
C ASP A 117 8.70 5.47 -14.19
N GLU A 118 9.05 6.71 -14.58
CA GLU A 118 8.60 7.38 -15.81
C GLU A 118 7.07 7.32 -16.02
N THR A 119 6.31 7.32 -14.93
CA THR A 119 4.87 7.20 -14.93
C THR A 119 4.22 8.48 -15.48
N LEU A 120 3.40 8.35 -16.53
CA LEU A 120 2.75 9.50 -17.18
C LEU A 120 1.32 9.75 -16.67
N GLU A 121 0.72 8.78 -15.97
CA GLU A 121 -0.64 8.87 -15.47
C GLU A 121 -0.78 8.24 -14.08
N ARG A 122 -1.43 8.95 -13.14
CA ARG A 122 -1.73 8.47 -11.79
C ARG A 122 -3.17 8.81 -11.40
N ARG A 123 -3.92 7.82 -10.96
CA ARG A 123 -5.34 7.97 -10.53
C ARG A 123 -6.24 8.59 -11.60
N GLY A 124 -6.02 8.25 -12.87
CA GLY A 124 -6.81 8.74 -14.00
C GLY A 124 -6.62 10.23 -14.29
N GLN A 125 -5.45 10.80 -13.93
CA GLN A 125 -4.97 12.09 -14.43
C GLN A 125 -3.48 12.00 -14.76
N LYS A 126 -2.99 12.94 -15.58
CA LYS A 126 -1.55 13.01 -15.87
C LYS A 126 -0.76 13.20 -14.56
N SER A 127 0.39 12.55 -14.46
CA SER A 127 1.33 12.77 -13.36
C SER A 127 1.93 14.18 -13.40
N VAL A 128 2.54 14.63 -12.28
CA VAL A 128 3.13 15.98 -12.21
C VAL A 128 4.25 16.15 -13.24
N ASN A 129 5.09 15.11 -13.44
CA ASN A 129 6.16 15.12 -14.45
C ASN A 129 5.63 15.15 -15.90
N ALA A 130 4.47 14.55 -16.15
CA ALA A 130 3.83 14.61 -17.46
C ALA A 130 3.21 15.99 -17.79
N VAL A 131 2.89 16.79 -16.75
CA VAL A 131 2.34 18.16 -16.93
C VAL A 131 3.43 19.22 -16.91
N TRP A 132 4.40 19.14 -15.98
CA TRP A 132 5.42 20.18 -15.77
C TRP A 132 6.86 19.77 -16.08
N ASN A 133 7.16 18.51 -16.29
CA ASN A 133 8.47 17.87 -16.47
C ASN A 133 9.12 17.35 -15.17
N ASN A 134 10.15 16.51 -15.34
CA ASN A 134 10.85 15.85 -14.23
C ASN A 134 11.50 16.83 -13.24
N LYS A 135 12.15 17.90 -13.75
CA LYS A 135 12.83 18.88 -12.90
C LYS A 135 11.87 19.56 -11.94
N ILE A 136 10.71 20.00 -12.42
CA ILE A 136 9.68 20.66 -11.59
C ILE A 136 9.07 19.65 -10.61
N SER A 137 8.87 18.41 -11.01
CA SER A 137 8.34 17.36 -10.12
C SER A 137 9.27 17.06 -8.96
N ILE A 138 10.57 16.91 -9.22
CA ILE A 138 11.56 16.70 -8.16
C ILE A 138 11.51 17.86 -7.16
N LEU A 139 11.55 19.11 -7.63
CA LEU A 139 11.49 20.28 -6.76
C LEU A 139 10.18 20.40 -5.97
N ALA A 140 9.05 20.01 -6.57
CA ALA A 140 7.75 19.98 -5.88
C ALA A 140 7.73 18.89 -4.80
N GLY A 141 8.28 17.72 -5.09
CA GLY A 141 8.45 16.63 -4.11
C GLY A 141 9.34 17.05 -2.94
N ASP A 142 10.50 17.67 -3.20
CA ASP A 142 11.41 18.18 -2.18
C ASP A 142 10.75 19.25 -1.28
N TYR A 143 9.96 20.12 -1.89
CA TYR A 143 9.17 21.12 -1.14
C TYR A 143 8.19 20.46 -0.19
N LEU A 144 7.38 19.49 -0.68
CA LEU A 144 6.41 18.79 0.14
C LEU A 144 7.07 17.95 1.25
N LEU A 145 8.21 17.32 0.96
CA LEU A 145 9.00 16.61 1.96
C LEU A 145 9.49 17.56 3.06
N SER A 146 10.02 18.72 2.68
CA SER A 146 10.48 19.74 3.63
C SER A 146 9.32 20.28 4.47
N GLN A 147 8.16 20.54 3.86
CA GLN A 147 6.95 20.97 4.56
C GLN A 147 6.43 19.89 5.53
N SER A 148 6.51 18.62 5.16
CA SER A 148 6.18 17.50 6.04
C SER A 148 7.02 17.51 7.32
N ILE A 149 8.34 17.67 7.19
CA ILE A 149 9.27 17.73 8.33
C ILE A 149 9.01 18.98 9.19
N LEU A 150 8.78 20.13 8.56
CA LEU A 150 8.46 21.38 9.26
C LEU A 150 7.18 21.23 10.07
N LYS A 151 6.12 20.65 9.48
CA LYS A 151 4.82 20.43 10.13
C LYS A 151 4.94 19.60 11.41
N ILE A 152 5.74 18.53 11.40
CA ILE A 152 5.92 17.72 12.60
C ILE A 152 6.86 18.38 13.60
N ALA A 153 7.86 19.15 13.17
CA ALA A 153 8.74 19.89 14.06
C ALA A 153 7.98 20.94 14.91
N GLU A 154 6.91 21.53 14.36
CA GLU A 154 6.01 22.45 15.10
C GLU A 154 5.38 21.80 16.34
N THR A 155 5.22 20.49 16.37
CA THR A 155 4.64 19.77 17.53
C THR A 155 5.60 19.66 18.71
N LYS A 156 6.89 19.92 18.50
CA LYS A 156 7.98 19.72 19.47
C LYS A 156 8.11 18.28 19.99
N SER A 157 7.44 17.32 19.35
CA SER A 157 7.56 15.90 19.67
C SER A 157 8.76 15.30 18.94
N PHE A 158 9.89 15.21 19.65
CA PHE A 158 11.12 14.64 19.08
C PHE A 158 10.97 13.19 18.69
N ASP A 159 10.21 12.41 19.46
CA ASP A 159 9.97 10.98 19.19
C ASP A 159 9.25 10.77 17.85
N ILE A 160 8.18 11.55 17.59
CA ILE A 160 7.43 11.45 16.34
C ILE A 160 8.28 11.96 15.18
N LEU A 161 9.00 13.08 15.34
CA LEU A 161 9.92 13.60 14.33
C LEU A 161 11.01 12.56 13.99
N SER A 162 11.62 11.95 14.99
CA SER A 162 12.63 10.90 14.80
C SER A 162 12.07 9.69 14.04
N GLN A 163 10.85 9.27 14.36
CA GLN A 163 10.21 8.15 13.68
C GLN A 163 9.89 8.47 12.21
N ILE A 164 9.42 9.70 11.91
CA ILE A 164 9.12 10.15 10.54
C ILE A 164 10.39 10.31 9.71
N THR A 165 11.48 10.81 10.29
CA THR A 165 12.77 10.89 9.56
C THR A 165 13.35 9.50 9.29
N ARG A 166 13.21 8.58 10.24
CA ARG A 166 13.59 7.16 10.04
C ARG A 166 12.76 6.50 8.93
N LEU A 167 11.45 6.80 8.87
CA LEU A 167 10.58 6.33 7.80
C LEU A 167 11.11 6.71 6.41
N GLY A 168 11.54 7.97 6.22
CA GLY A 168 12.12 8.40 4.94
C GLY A 168 13.33 7.57 4.54
N LYS A 169 14.22 7.27 5.50
CA LYS A 169 15.37 6.38 5.28
C LYS A 169 14.91 4.96 4.88
N GLU A 170 13.96 4.37 5.62
CA GLU A 170 13.50 3.00 5.37
C GLU A 170 12.84 2.86 3.99
N VAL A 171 12.01 3.83 3.58
CA VAL A 171 11.39 3.82 2.24
C VAL A 171 12.45 3.85 1.14
N SER A 172 13.44 4.76 1.25
CA SER A 172 14.51 4.84 0.26
C SER A 172 15.36 3.57 0.19
N GLU A 173 15.68 2.96 1.35
CA GLU A 173 16.36 1.66 1.38
C GLU A 173 15.52 0.56 0.72
N GLY A 174 14.19 0.55 0.97
CA GLY A 174 13.27 -0.42 0.37
C GLY A 174 13.22 -0.33 -1.17
N GLU A 175 13.21 0.90 -1.72
CA GLU A 175 13.27 1.13 -3.16
C GLU A 175 14.59 0.62 -3.77
N LEU A 176 15.73 0.93 -3.15
CA LEU A 176 17.04 0.46 -3.61
C LEU A 176 17.15 -1.07 -3.55
N MET A 177 16.63 -1.69 -2.47
CA MET A 177 16.59 -3.15 -2.34
C MET A 177 15.69 -3.80 -3.41
N GLN A 178 14.56 -3.18 -3.74
CA GLN A 178 13.69 -3.66 -4.82
C GLN A 178 14.41 -3.62 -6.16
N ALA A 179 15.09 -2.52 -6.49
CA ALA A 179 15.87 -2.36 -7.71
C ALA A 179 17.04 -3.38 -7.78
N GLU A 180 17.73 -3.61 -6.65
CA GLU A 180 18.79 -4.63 -6.55
C GLU A 180 18.26 -6.05 -6.78
N ASN A 181 17.11 -6.39 -6.15
CA ASN A 181 16.49 -7.70 -6.31
C ASN A 181 16.04 -7.95 -7.76
N ALA A 182 15.45 -6.96 -8.42
CA ALA A 182 15.05 -7.04 -9.83
C ALA A 182 16.26 -7.30 -10.78
N ASN A 183 17.44 -6.84 -10.39
CA ASN A 183 18.66 -7.03 -11.19
C ASN A 183 19.41 -8.33 -10.85
N SER A 184 19.32 -8.81 -9.61
CA SER A 184 20.10 -9.97 -9.14
C SER A 184 19.48 -11.34 -9.48
N GLY A 185 18.22 -11.38 -9.91
CA GLY A 185 17.46 -12.61 -10.13
C GLY A 185 17.25 -13.47 -8.87
N LYS A 186 17.60 -12.95 -7.70
CA LYS A 186 17.43 -13.65 -6.41
C LYS A 186 16.00 -13.48 -5.91
N ILE A 187 15.17 -14.49 -6.19
CA ILE A 187 13.76 -14.53 -5.86
C ILE A 187 13.59 -15.35 -4.59
N SER A 188 13.20 -14.70 -3.46
CA SER A 188 12.82 -15.41 -2.24
C SER A 188 11.68 -14.69 -1.52
N GLU A 189 10.90 -15.45 -0.76
CA GLU A 189 9.77 -14.92 0.01
C GLU A 189 10.26 -13.97 1.12
N GLU A 190 11.38 -14.29 1.78
CA GLU A 190 11.97 -13.46 2.83
C GLU A 190 12.34 -12.07 2.29
N LYS A 191 13.00 -12.02 1.14
CA LYS A 191 13.36 -10.75 0.49
C LYS A 191 12.14 -9.96 0.04
N TYR A 192 11.11 -10.64 -0.47
CA TYR A 192 9.86 -9.99 -0.80
C TYR A 192 9.24 -9.30 0.43
N PHE A 193 9.13 -10.03 1.57
CA PHE A 193 8.60 -9.44 2.80
C PHE A 193 9.48 -8.32 3.34
N GLU A 194 10.80 -8.41 3.23
CA GLU A 194 11.71 -7.36 3.64
C GLU A 194 11.48 -6.07 2.83
N VAL A 195 11.37 -6.18 1.50
CA VAL A 195 11.10 -5.04 0.61
C VAL A 195 9.75 -4.39 0.94
N ILE A 196 8.66 -5.16 1.00
CA ILE A 196 7.34 -4.57 1.24
C ILE A 196 7.18 -3.99 2.66
N LYS A 197 7.92 -4.52 3.65
CA LYS A 197 7.98 -3.92 4.97
C LYS A 197 8.63 -2.53 4.93
N LYS A 198 9.78 -2.39 4.28
CA LYS A 198 10.50 -1.12 4.18
C LYS A 198 9.82 -0.13 3.25
N LYS A 199 9.36 -0.55 2.09
CA LYS A 199 8.75 0.32 1.07
C LYS A 199 7.34 0.79 1.44
N THR A 200 6.52 -0.10 1.99
CA THR A 200 5.08 0.14 2.15
C THR A 200 4.63 0.07 3.60
N ALA A 201 4.94 -1.01 4.33
CA ALA A 201 4.35 -1.24 5.65
C ALA A 201 4.90 -0.29 6.72
N CYS A 202 6.16 0.14 6.63
CA CYS A 202 6.76 1.09 7.57
C CYS A 202 5.99 2.42 7.66
N LEU A 203 5.40 2.88 6.57
CA LEU A 203 4.58 4.09 6.56
C LEU A 203 3.29 3.91 7.36
N PHE A 204 2.59 2.78 7.21
CA PHE A 204 1.38 2.51 7.99
C PHE A 204 1.71 2.27 9.47
N ALA A 205 2.82 1.59 9.77
CA ALA A 205 3.33 1.44 11.12
C ALA A 205 3.64 2.80 11.77
N THR A 206 4.25 3.72 11.01
CA THR A 206 4.53 5.08 11.49
C THR A 206 3.24 5.89 11.70
N CYS A 207 2.21 5.71 10.86
CA CYS A 207 0.90 6.35 11.04
C CYS A 207 0.28 5.97 12.39
N THR A 208 0.23 4.67 12.70
CA THR A 208 -0.37 4.20 13.95
C THR A 208 0.51 4.54 15.17
N TYR A 209 1.84 4.45 15.04
CA TYR A 209 2.78 4.92 16.06
C TYR A 209 2.55 6.40 16.40
N ALA A 210 2.56 7.26 15.39
CA ALA A 210 2.43 8.72 15.58
C ALA A 210 1.07 9.07 16.21
N GLY A 211 -0.01 8.38 15.81
CA GLY A 211 -1.31 8.54 16.43
C GLY A 211 -1.30 8.22 17.92
N ALA A 212 -0.84 7.04 18.32
CA ALA A 212 -0.79 6.63 19.74
C ALA A 212 0.18 7.49 20.55
N LYS A 213 1.36 7.81 20.00
CA LYS A 213 2.36 8.65 20.67
C LYS A 213 1.87 10.07 20.91
N SER A 214 1.08 10.64 19.99
CA SER A 214 0.54 12.01 20.10
C SER A 214 -0.41 12.21 21.29
N VAL A 215 -1.01 11.15 21.78
CA VAL A 215 -1.92 11.16 22.93
C VAL A 215 -1.28 10.57 24.20
N ASN A 216 0.05 10.38 24.18
CA ASN A 216 0.84 9.83 25.31
C ASN A 216 0.37 8.43 25.76
N ALA A 217 0.02 7.54 24.83
CA ALA A 217 -0.21 6.14 25.13
C ALA A 217 1.06 5.52 25.74
N ASN A 218 0.91 4.47 26.56
CA ASN A 218 2.07 3.79 27.12
C ASN A 218 2.85 3.02 26.05
N GLU A 219 4.11 2.74 26.28
CA GLU A 219 5.01 2.16 25.26
C GLU A 219 4.55 0.77 24.79
N GLU A 220 3.93 -0.04 25.65
CA GLU A 220 3.40 -1.37 25.28
C GLU A 220 2.26 -1.22 24.24
N ASP A 221 1.33 -0.31 24.49
CA ASP A 221 0.21 -0.02 23.59
C ASP A 221 0.71 0.59 22.28
N ILE A 222 1.73 1.47 22.33
CA ILE A 222 2.36 2.04 21.13
C ILE A 222 2.97 0.95 20.26
N GLU A 223 3.73 0.01 20.83
CA GLU A 223 4.33 -1.07 20.03
C GLU A 223 3.28 -2.04 19.49
N LYS A 224 2.21 -2.34 20.23
CA LYS A 224 1.09 -3.16 19.75
C LYS A 224 0.39 -2.53 18.55
N ILE A 225 0.01 -1.24 18.63
CA ILE A 225 -0.70 -0.57 17.54
C ILE A 225 0.22 -0.28 16.34
N LYS A 226 1.51 -0.04 16.57
CA LYS A 226 2.52 0.05 15.51
C LYS A 226 2.63 -1.27 14.74
N ARG A 227 2.65 -2.41 15.45
CA ARG A 227 2.62 -3.75 14.83
C ARG A 227 1.34 -3.97 14.02
N PHE A 228 0.18 -3.53 14.51
CA PHE A 228 -1.06 -3.52 13.73
C PHE A 228 -0.89 -2.76 12.41
N GLY A 229 -0.32 -1.55 12.46
CA GLY A 229 -0.07 -0.73 11.27
C GLY A 229 0.88 -1.41 10.27
N GLU A 230 1.94 -2.06 10.77
CA GLU A 230 2.86 -2.83 9.94
C GLU A 230 2.14 -3.98 9.22
N ILE A 231 1.37 -4.78 9.95
CA ILE A 231 0.59 -5.90 9.39
C ILE A 231 -0.42 -5.40 8.36
N TYR A 232 -1.12 -4.30 8.69
CA TYR A 232 -2.03 -3.65 7.75
C TYR A 232 -1.34 -3.30 6.43
N GLY A 233 -0.16 -2.69 6.49
CA GLY A 233 0.62 -2.30 5.31
C GLY A 233 1.11 -3.50 4.50
N ILE A 234 1.49 -4.60 5.15
CA ILE A 234 1.85 -5.85 4.48
C ILE A 234 0.63 -6.43 3.74
N CYS A 235 -0.53 -6.52 4.40
CA CYS A 235 -1.78 -6.99 3.77
C CYS A 235 -2.20 -6.07 2.61
N PHE A 236 -2.02 -4.76 2.77
CA PHE A 236 -2.31 -3.78 1.74
C PHE A 236 -1.49 -4.04 0.47
N GLN A 237 -0.18 -4.26 0.62
CA GLN A 237 0.71 -4.54 -0.51
C GLN A 237 0.41 -5.90 -1.14
N ILE A 238 0.27 -6.98 -0.35
CA ILE A 238 -0.08 -8.30 -0.90
C ILE A 238 -1.37 -8.23 -1.72
N ARG A 239 -2.35 -7.45 -1.26
CA ARG A 239 -3.62 -7.29 -2.00
C ARG A 239 -3.44 -6.53 -3.30
N ASP A 240 -2.61 -5.48 -3.32
CA ASP A 240 -2.28 -4.76 -4.55
C ASP A 240 -1.53 -5.66 -5.54
N ASP A 241 -0.59 -6.46 -5.06
CA ASP A 241 0.12 -7.43 -5.88
C ASP A 241 -0.83 -8.49 -6.49
N ILE A 242 -1.82 -8.98 -5.72
CA ILE A 242 -2.83 -9.91 -6.25
C ILE A 242 -3.62 -9.27 -7.40
N PHE A 243 -3.95 -7.98 -7.32
CA PHE A 243 -4.67 -7.29 -8.39
C PHE A 243 -3.92 -7.28 -9.72
N ASP A 244 -2.59 -7.27 -9.68
CA ASP A 244 -1.78 -7.33 -10.89
C ASP A 244 -1.88 -8.68 -11.63
N TYR A 245 -2.34 -9.75 -10.96
CA TYR A 245 -2.58 -11.07 -11.57
C TYR A 245 -4.01 -11.30 -12.03
N ILE A 246 -5.03 -10.76 -11.33
CA ILE A 246 -6.43 -11.14 -11.53
C ILE A 246 -7.34 -9.95 -11.83
N GLY A 247 -6.78 -8.77 -11.95
CA GLY A 247 -7.56 -7.55 -12.15
C GLY A 247 -8.20 -7.47 -13.55
N ASP A 248 -9.42 -6.93 -13.62
CA ASP A 248 -10.01 -6.53 -14.90
C ASP A 248 -9.40 -5.17 -15.29
N GLU A 249 -8.77 -5.08 -16.46
CA GLU A 249 -8.16 -3.85 -16.99
C GLU A 249 -9.14 -2.66 -16.98
N LYS A 250 -10.45 -2.93 -17.18
CA LYS A 250 -11.51 -1.91 -17.14
C LYS A 250 -11.84 -1.41 -15.73
N GLU A 251 -11.65 -2.25 -14.71
CA GLU A 251 -11.97 -1.90 -13.32
C GLU A 251 -10.76 -1.26 -12.60
N ILE A 252 -9.55 -1.70 -12.92
CA ILE A 252 -8.31 -1.28 -12.23
C ILE A 252 -7.66 -0.09 -12.95
N GLY A 253 -7.94 0.10 -14.25
CA GLY A 253 -7.36 1.18 -15.05
C GLY A 253 -5.88 0.99 -15.40
N LYS A 254 -5.33 -0.23 -15.20
CA LYS A 254 -3.98 -0.63 -15.60
C LYS A 254 -4.02 -2.05 -16.19
N PRO A 255 -3.18 -2.36 -17.20
CA PRO A 255 -3.03 -3.74 -17.67
C PRO A 255 -2.49 -4.63 -16.56
N THR A 256 -2.91 -5.90 -16.52
CA THR A 256 -2.38 -6.91 -15.60
C THR A 256 -0.94 -7.28 -15.98
N GLY A 257 -0.11 -7.64 -14.99
CA GLY A 257 1.30 -8.01 -15.20
C GLY A 257 2.26 -6.84 -15.27
N ASN A 258 1.85 -5.65 -14.80
CA ASN A 258 2.73 -4.49 -14.77
C ASN A 258 3.95 -4.72 -13.86
N ASP A 259 3.77 -5.32 -12.69
CA ASP A 259 4.88 -5.66 -11.79
C ASP A 259 5.89 -6.59 -12.46
N ILE A 260 5.42 -7.62 -13.17
CA ILE A 260 6.28 -8.55 -13.90
C ILE A 260 7.02 -7.82 -15.03
N SER A 261 6.34 -6.92 -15.75
CA SER A 261 6.95 -6.13 -16.84
C SER A 261 8.10 -5.24 -16.35
N GLU A 262 8.02 -4.78 -15.10
CA GLU A 262 9.04 -4.00 -14.40
C GLU A 262 10.09 -4.89 -13.71
N GLY A 263 10.00 -6.22 -13.84
CA GLY A 263 10.91 -7.17 -13.19
C GLY A 263 10.64 -7.39 -11.70
N LYS A 264 9.49 -6.94 -11.21
CA LYS A 264 9.05 -7.14 -9.81
C LYS A 264 8.36 -8.50 -9.69
N ILE A 265 9.00 -9.44 -9.00
CA ILE A 265 8.44 -10.79 -8.77
C ILE A 265 7.79 -10.81 -7.39
N THR A 266 6.47 -10.92 -7.38
CA THR A 266 5.66 -10.78 -6.18
C THR A 266 5.19 -12.13 -5.61
N LEU A 267 4.59 -12.13 -4.43
CA LEU A 267 4.29 -13.32 -3.63
C LEU A 267 3.60 -14.46 -4.40
N PRO A 268 2.59 -14.22 -5.27
CA PRO A 268 1.96 -15.30 -6.01
C PRO A 268 2.92 -16.08 -6.92
N LEU A 269 3.78 -15.37 -7.65
CA LEU A 269 4.76 -15.99 -8.54
C LEU A 269 5.90 -16.65 -7.77
N ILE A 270 6.35 -16.05 -6.67
CA ILE A 270 7.37 -16.61 -5.76
C ILE A 270 6.91 -17.99 -5.25
N TYR A 271 5.67 -18.07 -4.76
CA TYR A 271 5.11 -19.33 -4.30
C TYR A 271 5.04 -20.38 -5.41
N ALA A 272 4.55 -20.02 -6.59
CA ALA A 272 4.46 -20.90 -7.74
C ALA A 272 5.83 -21.48 -8.13
N LEU A 273 6.88 -20.64 -8.16
CA LEU A 273 8.26 -21.06 -8.44
C LEU A 273 8.84 -21.99 -7.35
N ASN A 274 8.40 -21.86 -6.12
CA ASN A 274 8.85 -22.71 -5.02
C ASN A 274 8.05 -24.03 -4.90
N SER A 275 6.87 -24.10 -5.54
CA SER A 275 5.94 -25.25 -5.47
C SER A 275 5.91 -26.09 -6.74
N CYS A 276 6.73 -25.78 -7.75
CA CYS A 276 6.78 -26.53 -9.02
C CYS A 276 7.98 -27.47 -9.12
N SER A 277 8.04 -28.28 -10.17
CA SER A 277 9.20 -29.13 -10.46
C SER A 277 10.44 -28.30 -10.79
N LYS A 278 11.62 -28.89 -10.63
CA LYS A 278 12.89 -28.23 -10.95
C LYS A 278 12.94 -27.77 -12.40
N GLU A 279 12.47 -28.59 -13.32
CA GLU A 279 12.44 -28.30 -14.76
C GLU A 279 11.53 -27.09 -15.07
N GLU A 280 10.29 -27.10 -14.55
CA GLU A 280 9.36 -25.97 -14.70
C GLU A 280 9.96 -24.66 -14.11
N LYS A 281 10.65 -24.76 -12.98
CA LYS A 281 11.30 -23.64 -12.31
C LYS A 281 12.41 -23.03 -13.18
N GLU A 282 13.30 -23.88 -13.72
CA GLU A 282 14.41 -23.46 -14.55
C GLU A 282 13.95 -22.69 -15.79
N ASP A 283 12.89 -23.18 -16.46
CA ASP A 283 12.30 -22.50 -17.62
C ASP A 283 11.79 -21.09 -17.26
N LYS A 284 11.04 -20.96 -16.16
CA LYS A 284 10.49 -19.65 -15.75
C LYS A 284 11.57 -18.70 -15.27
N ILE A 285 12.54 -19.20 -14.49
CA ILE A 285 13.67 -18.38 -14.01
C ILE A 285 14.54 -17.91 -15.19
N LYS A 286 14.71 -18.70 -16.25
CA LYS A 286 15.43 -18.27 -17.44
C LYS A 286 14.76 -17.04 -18.09
N VAL A 287 13.42 -17.06 -18.24
CA VAL A 287 12.66 -15.92 -18.78
C VAL A 287 12.85 -14.68 -17.89
N ILE A 288 12.78 -14.85 -16.56
CA ILE A 288 12.92 -13.76 -15.59
C ILE A 288 14.34 -13.18 -15.61
N ASN A 289 15.38 -14.02 -15.56
CA ASN A 289 16.78 -13.57 -15.53
C ASN A 289 17.21 -12.90 -16.83
N ASN A 290 16.68 -13.37 -17.97
CA ASN A 290 16.94 -12.76 -19.26
C ASN A 290 16.11 -11.49 -19.51
N LYS A 291 15.19 -11.13 -18.57
CA LYS A 291 14.25 -10.01 -18.72
C LYS A 291 13.41 -10.11 -20.00
N GLU A 292 13.04 -11.31 -20.40
CA GLU A 292 12.22 -11.57 -21.60
C GLU A 292 10.73 -11.31 -21.31
N PHE A 293 10.40 -10.09 -20.84
CA PHE A 293 9.04 -9.68 -20.42
C PHE A 293 8.18 -9.24 -21.60
N THR A 294 8.08 -10.08 -22.62
CA THR A 294 7.11 -9.88 -23.70
C THR A 294 5.68 -10.08 -23.19
N PRO A 295 4.65 -9.47 -23.78
CA PRO A 295 3.26 -9.66 -23.37
C PRO A 295 2.85 -11.15 -23.28
N GLU A 296 3.38 -11.98 -24.17
CA GLU A 296 3.13 -13.43 -24.17
C GLU A 296 3.77 -14.12 -22.96
N ASN A 297 5.03 -13.80 -22.62
CA ASN A 297 5.73 -14.36 -21.49
C ASN A 297 5.13 -13.91 -20.16
N ILE A 298 4.75 -12.64 -20.03
CA ILE A 298 4.04 -12.10 -18.86
C ILE A 298 2.75 -12.88 -18.65
N LYS A 299 1.95 -13.08 -19.70
CA LYS A 299 0.71 -13.87 -19.62
C LYS A 299 0.96 -15.31 -19.18
N LYS A 300 2.04 -15.96 -19.69
CA LYS A 300 2.43 -17.31 -19.27
C LYS A 300 2.84 -17.37 -17.81
N LEU A 301 3.56 -16.35 -17.29
CA LEU A 301 3.97 -16.27 -15.89
C LEU A 301 2.77 -16.04 -14.96
N ILE A 302 1.84 -15.17 -15.35
CA ILE A 302 0.58 -14.95 -14.61
C ILE A 302 -0.23 -16.27 -14.55
N GLN A 303 -0.46 -16.90 -15.68
CA GLN A 303 -1.21 -18.15 -15.75
C GLN A 303 -0.55 -19.25 -14.89
N PHE A 304 0.78 -19.37 -14.95
CA PHE A 304 1.54 -20.30 -14.12
C PHE A 304 1.36 -20.02 -12.62
N ALA A 305 1.42 -18.74 -12.18
CA ALA A 305 1.20 -18.37 -10.79
C ALA A 305 -0.21 -18.75 -10.32
N ILE A 306 -1.23 -18.53 -11.15
CA ILE A 306 -2.63 -18.87 -10.84
C ILE A 306 -2.79 -20.41 -10.75
N GLU A 307 -2.32 -21.16 -11.75
CA GLU A 307 -2.45 -22.63 -11.81
C GLU A 307 -1.76 -23.34 -10.66
N LYS A 308 -0.61 -22.82 -10.20
CA LYS A 308 0.13 -23.39 -9.05
C LYS A 308 -0.45 -22.93 -7.70
N GLY A 309 -1.53 -22.15 -7.68
CA GLY A 309 -2.23 -21.73 -6.46
C GLY A 309 -1.58 -20.57 -5.73
N GLY A 310 -0.74 -19.76 -6.41
CA GLY A 310 -0.04 -18.62 -5.83
C GLY A 310 -0.98 -17.57 -5.27
N ILE A 311 -2.10 -17.29 -5.94
CA ILE A 311 -3.13 -16.38 -5.44
C ILE A 311 -3.72 -16.86 -4.13
N LYS A 312 -4.09 -18.16 -4.07
CA LYS A 312 -4.66 -18.75 -2.85
C LYS A 312 -3.69 -18.72 -1.68
N TYR A 313 -2.40 -18.96 -1.96
CA TYR A 313 -1.35 -18.84 -0.95
C TYR A 313 -1.27 -17.41 -0.39
N ALA A 314 -1.23 -16.39 -1.26
CA ALA A 314 -1.19 -14.99 -0.85
C ALA A 314 -2.44 -14.59 -0.03
N GLU A 315 -3.64 -15.05 -0.42
CA GLU A 315 -4.87 -14.86 0.37
C GLU A 315 -4.80 -15.52 1.76
N ASN A 316 -4.31 -16.75 1.84
CA ASN A 316 -4.15 -17.44 3.11
C ASN A 316 -3.16 -16.71 4.03
N LYS A 317 -2.07 -16.17 3.45
CA LYS A 317 -1.09 -15.39 4.19
C LYS A 317 -1.68 -14.10 4.78
N MET A 318 -2.53 -13.41 4.03
CA MET A 318 -3.27 -12.25 4.55
C MET A 318 -4.24 -12.65 5.69
N GLU A 319 -4.90 -13.81 5.60
CA GLU A 319 -5.80 -14.28 6.67
C GLU A 319 -5.04 -14.66 7.95
N GLU A 320 -3.82 -15.21 7.83
CA GLU A 320 -2.92 -15.45 8.97
C GLU A 320 -2.51 -14.12 9.63
N LEU A 321 -2.05 -13.17 8.84
CA LEU A 321 -1.64 -11.85 9.29
C LEU A 321 -2.80 -11.09 9.93
N LYS A 322 -4.03 -11.21 9.42
CA LYS A 322 -5.22 -10.62 10.02
C LYS A 322 -5.46 -11.12 11.44
N LYS A 323 -5.30 -12.44 11.69
CA LYS A 323 -5.45 -13.00 13.05
C LYS A 323 -4.40 -12.42 13.99
N GLU A 324 -3.18 -12.24 13.53
CA GLU A 324 -2.13 -11.57 14.28
C GLU A 324 -2.50 -10.11 14.58
N ALA A 325 -2.96 -9.36 13.56
CA ALA A 325 -3.41 -7.97 13.73
C ALA A 325 -4.51 -7.84 14.80
N TYR A 326 -5.50 -8.74 14.80
CA TYR A 326 -6.55 -8.76 15.83
C TYR A 326 -5.99 -8.96 17.24
N ASN A 327 -4.97 -9.81 17.39
CA ASN A 327 -4.31 -10.02 18.66
C ASN A 327 -3.61 -8.74 19.18
N THR A 328 -3.06 -7.91 18.29
CA THR A 328 -2.37 -6.68 18.71
C THR A 328 -3.33 -5.62 19.26
N ILE A 329 -4.59 -5.64 18.85
CA ILE A 329 -5.59 -4.61 19.21
C ILE A 329 -6.67 -5.10 20.19
N LYS A 330 -6.63 -6.36 20.61
CA LYS A 330 -7.69 -6.98 21.47
C LYS A 330 -7.89 -6.28 22.81
N ASP A 331 -6.83 -5.67 23.34
CA ASP A 331 -6.83 -5.01 24.67
C ASP A 331 -7.28 -3.53 24.59
N ILE A 332 -7.57 -2.99 23.38
CA ILE A 332 -8.10 -1.64 23.22
C ILE A 332 -9.47 -1.53 23.90
N LYS A 333 -9.55 -0.64 24.91
CA LYS A 333 -10.75 -0.46 25.75
C LYS A 333 -11.92 0.15 24.98
N ASN A 334 -11.63 1.06 24.05
CA ASN A 334 -12.64 1.67 23.19
C ASN A 334 -13.11 0.64 22.14
N GLN A 335 -14.25 0.00 22.43
CA GLN A 335 -14.81 -1.06 21.58
C GLN A 335 -15.12 -0.58 20.17
N GLU A 336 -15.68 0.63 20.00
CA GLU A 336 -16.03 1.16 18.69
C GLU A 336 -14.76 1.33 17.80
N ILE A 337 -13.68 1.83 18.39
CA ILE A 337 -12.42 2.01 17.66
C ILE A 337 -11.77 0.66 17.35
N ARG A 338 -11.79 -0.30 18.29
CA ARG A 338 -11.28 -1.65 18.04
C ARG A 338 -12.01 -2.31 16.88
N GLU A 339 -13.35 -2.31 16.89
CA GLU A 339 -14.16 -2.86 15.79
C GLU A 339 -13.92 -2.13 14.46
N THR A 340 -13.66 -0.82 14.51
CA THR A 340 -13.32 -0.03 13.32
C THR A 340 -11.95 -0.42 12.75
N LEU A 341 -10.94 -0.67 13.59
CA LEU A 341 -9.65 -1.19 13.18
C LEU A 341 -9.77 -2.61 12.58
N GLU A 342 -10.62 -3.45 13.12
CA GLU A 342 -10.94 -4.76 12.54
C GLU A 342 -11.61 -4.63 11.16
N LYS A 343 -12.56 -3.69 11.02
CA LYS A 343 -13.23 -3.41 9.76
C LYS A 343 -12.27 -2.90 8.69
N ILE A 344 -11.31 -2.03 9.03
CA ILE A 344 -10.39 -1.46 8.04
C ILE A 344 -9.42 -2.51 7.47
N ILE A 345 -8.91 -3.43 8.28
CA ILE A 345 -8.07 -4.53 7.78
C ILE A 345 -8.89 -5.53 6.95
N ASN A 346 -10.12 -5.85 7.38
CA ASN A 346 -11.02 -6.69 6.60
C ASN A 346 -11.34 -6.06 5.24
N HIS A 347 -11.63 -4.75 5.22
CA HIS A 347 -11.85 -4.03 3.96
C HIS A 347 -10.65 -4.16 3.03
N THR A 348 -9.43 -3.99 3.54
CA THR A 348 -8.21 -4.10 2.75
C THR A 348 -8.02 -5.49 2.14
N ILE A 349 -8.25 -6.56 2.92
CA ILE A 349 -8.10 -7.94 2.47
C ILE A 349 -9.19 -8.34 1.46
N THR A 350 -10.41 -7.78 1.59
CA THR A 350 -11.57 -8.18 0.78
C THR A 350 -11.87 -7.24 -0.38
N ARG A 351 -11.24 -6.06 -0.48
CA ARG A 351 -11.47 -5.09 -1.57
C ARG A 351 -11.19 -5.70 -2.94
N ASN A 352 -11.90 -5.21 -3.95
CA ASN A 352 -11.74 -5.63 -5.35
C ASN A 352 -10.99 -4.58 -6.20
N LYS A 353 -10.71 -3.41 -5.60
CA LYS A 353 -9.93 -2.31 -6.21
C LYS A 353 -9.40 -1.33 -5.14
#